data_4610ab91341d6f1ee4b182a0cf46aa83
#
_entry.id   4610ab91341d6f1ee4b182a0cf46aa83
#
_cell.length_a   1.000
_cell.length_b   1.000
_cell.length_c   1.000
_cell.angle_alpha   90.00
_cell.angle_beta   90.00
_cell.angle_gamma   90.00
#
_symmetry.space_group_name_H-M   'P 1'
#
loop_
_entity.id
_entity.type
_entity.pdbx_description
1 polymer ?
#
loop_
_entity_poly.entity_id
_entity_poly.type
_entity_poly.pdbx_seq_one_letter_code
_entity_poly.pdbx_strand_id
1 'polypeptide(L)'
;AMIYPGVVQRVRAALDAGCDMAMVCNRPQDLDVALNGLPKAYLRRAQSKVAASRINGLRARGVALGWNDLQKDAAYQSARQTIASYIRNAEKQNGQAVADPTEVMLKKH
;
A
#
# COMPACT_ATOMS: atom_id res chain seq x y z
N ALA A 1 -17.35 8.69 14.35
CA ALA A 1 -16.78 7.82 13.30
C ALA A 1 -17.05 6.36 13.66
N MET A 2 -17.53 5.60 12.71
CA MET A 2 -17.74 4.19 12.95
C MET A 2 -16.40 3.45 12.99
N ILE A 3 -16.19 2.73 14.09
CA ILE A 3 -14.96 1.98 14.29
C ILE A 3 -15.30 0.48 14.22
N TYR A 4 -14.69 -0.21 13.28
CA TYR A 4 -14.77 -1.67 13.23
C TYR A 4 -13.75 -2.24 14.23
N PRO A 5 -14.19 -2.89 15.31
CA PRO A 5 -13.31 -3.20 16.45
C PRO A 5 -12.27 -4.27 16.15
N GLY A 6 -12.51 -5.16 15.21
CA GLY A 6 -11.63 -6.28 14.88
C GLY A 6 -11.18 -6.30 13.44
N VAL A 7 -10.05 -6.97 13.18
CA VAL A 7 -9.49 -7.10 11.82
C VAL A 7 -10.45 -7.85 10.89
N VAL A 8 -11.15 -8.86 11.37
CA VAL A 8 -12.14 -9.62 10.58
C VAL A 8 -13.25 -8.69 10.08
N GLN A 9 -13.80 -7.85 10.97
CA GLN A 9 -14.85 -6.90 10.60
C GLN A 9 -14.36 -5.85 9.62
N ARG A 10 -13.14 -5.34 9.79
CA ARG A 10 -12.54 -4.37 8.86
C ARG A 10 -12.35 -4.97 7.46
N VAL A 11 -11.82 -6.19 7.38
CA VAL A 11 -11.64 -6.88 6.10
C VAL A 11 -12.99 -7.16 5.44
N ARG A 12 -13.98 -7.64 6.20
CA ARG A 12 -15.34 -7.85 5.68
C ARG A 12 -15.94 -6.57 5.13
N ALA A 13 -15.84 -5.48 5.87
CA ALA A 13 -16.37 -4.19 5.45
C ALA A 13 -15.72 -3.70 4.13
N ALA A 14 -14.41 -3.87 3.98
CA ALA A 14 -13.71 -3.53 2.74
C ALA A 14 -14.20 -4.37 1.55
N LEU A 15 -14.32 -5.69 1.74
CA LEU A 15 -14.78 -6.60 0.70
C LEU A 15 -16.25 -6.37 0.35
N ASP A 16 -17.11 -6.10 1.34
CA ASP A 16 -18.53 -5.79 1.14
C ASP A 16 -18.72 -4.43 0.41
N ALA A 17 -17.82 -3.49 0.63
CA ALA A 17 -17.79 -2.23 -0.10
C ALA A 17 -17.34 -2.37 -1.56
N GLY A 18 -16.89 -3.54 -1.98
CA GLY A 18 -16.51 -3.83 -3.36
C GLY A 18 -14.99 -3.85 -3.62
N CYS A 19 -14.16 -3.78 -2.58
CA CYS A 19 -12.73 -3.95 -2.74
C CYS A 19 -12.40 -5.39 -3.19
N ASP A 20 -11.50 -5.53 -4.14
CA ASP A 20 -11.01 -6.84 -4.59
C ASP A 20 -9.92 -7.39 -3.67
N MET A 21 -9.24 -6.53 -2.96
CA MET A 21 -8.20 -6.86 -1.98
C MET A 21 -8.36 -6.01 -0.74
N ALA A 22 -8.00 -6.57 0.39
CA ALA A 22 -7.93 -5.86 1.66
C ALA A 22 -6.53 -6.02 2.24
N MET A 23 -5.87 -4.90 2.54
CA MET A 23 -4.52 -4.93 3.10
C MET A 23 -4.59 -5.05 4.63
N VAL A 24 -3.83 -6.00 5.16
CA VAL A 24 -3.63 -6.16 6.61
C VAL A 24 -2.17 -5.86 6.89
N CYS A 25 -1.91 -4.67 7.42
CA CYS A 25 -0.58 -4.11 7.59
C CYS A 25 -0.22 -3.92 9.06
N ASN A 26 1.09 -3.83 9.32
CA ASN A 26 1.71 -3.48 10.60
C ASN A 26 1.63 -4.52 11.72
N ARG A 27 0.74 -5.50 11.61
CA ARG A 27 0.60 -6.57 12.61
C ARG A 27 0.42 -7.91 11.88
N PRO A 28 1.50 -8.68 11.67
CA PRO A 28 1.43 -9.98 10.96
C PRO A 28 0.42 -10.95 11.59
N GLN A 29 0.25 -10.91 12.91
CA GLN A 29 -0.70 -11.74 13.64
C GLN A 29 -2.15 -11.49 13.23
N ASP A 30 -2.48 -10.25 12.82
CA ASP A 30 -3.81 -9.89 12.36
C ASP A 30 -4.18 -10.57 11.04
N LEU A 31 -3.18 -10.93 10.22
CA LEU A 31 -3.43 -11.69 9.00
C LEU A 31 -3.97 -13.09 9.30
N ASP A 32 -3.37 -13.79 10.25
CA ASP A 32 -3.84 -15.12 10.66
C ASP A 32 -5.24 -15.04 11.26
N VAL A 33 -5.50 -14.04 12.10
CA VAL A 33 -6.83 -13.79 12.68
C VAL A 33 -7.86 -13.53 11.58
N ALA A 34 -7.53 -12.72 10.59
CA ALA A 34 -8.42 -12.42 9.47
C ALA A 34 -8.71 -13.66 8.63
N LEU A 35 -7.68 -14.42 8.24
CA LEU A 35 -7.84 -15.64 7.44
C LEU A 35 -8.66 -16.72 8.15
N ASN A 36 -8.45 -16.91 9.45
CA ASN A 36 -9.17 -17.90 10.24
C ASN A 36 -10.60 -17.45 10.58
N GLY A 37 -10.83 -16.16 10.69
CA GLY A 37 -12.12 -15.60 11.10
C GLY A 37 -13.06 -15.23 9.95
N LEU A 38 -12.58 -15.17 8.71
CA LEU A 38 -13.40 -14.85 7.56
C LEU A 38 -14.30 -16.04 7.18
N PRO A 39 -15.62 -15.81 6.97
CA PRO A 39 -16.49 -16.84 6.43
C PRO A 39 -15.98 -17.34 5.06
N LYS A 40 -16.14 -18.63 4.80
CA LYS A 40 -15.71 -19.28 3.54
C LYS A 40 -16.24 -18.59 2.27
N ALA A 41 -17.41 -17.95 2.36
CA ALA A 41 -17.98 -17.21 1.24
C ALA A 41 -17.06 -16.06 0.77
N TYR A 42 -16.37 -15.39 1.68
CA TYR A 42 -15.40 -14.32 1.31
C TYR A 42 -14.17 -14.88 0.61
N LEU A 43 -13.68 -16.02 1.05
CA LEU A 43 -12.56 -16.71 0.40
C LEU A 43 -12.93 -17.17 -1.01
N ARG A 44 -14.15 -17.61 -1.23
CA ARG A 44 -14.67 -17.98 -2.56
C ARG A 44 -14.80 -16.76 -3.50
N ARG A 45 -15.17 -15.59 -2.97
CA ARG A 45 -15.18 -14.35 -3.77
C ARG A 45 -13.81 -13.98 -4.29
N ALA A 46 -12.77 -14.15 -3.49
CA ALA A 46 -11.38 -13.91 -3.90
C ALA A 46 -10.93 -14.84 -5.03
N GLN A 47 -11.55 -16.01 -5.17
CA GLN A 47 -11.28 -16.97 -6.25
C GLN A 47 -12.16 -16.74 -7.49
N SER A 48 -13.05 -15.74 -7.48
CA SER A 48 -13.89 -15.46 -8.63
C SER A 48 -13.06 -14.99 -9.84
N LYS A 49 -13.48 -15.40 -11.04
CA LYS A 49 -12.82 -14.98 -12.29
C LYS A 49 -12.80 -13.46 -12.45
N VAL A 50 -13.82 -12.77 -11.98
CA VAL A 50 -13.94 -11.31 -12.09
C VAL A 50 -12.91 -10.61 -11.20
N ALA A 51 -12.80 -11.01 -9.93
CA ALA A 51 -11.80 -10.46 -9.02
C ALA A 51 -10.38 -10.78 -9.50
N ALA A 52 -10.11 -12.02 -9.91
CA ALA A 52 -8.82 -12.43 -10.44
C ALA A 52 -8.43 -11.63 -11.69
N SER A 53 -9.36 -11.35 -12.59
CA SER A 53 -9.12 -10.53 -13.77
C SER A 53 -8.74 -9.09 -13.41
N ARG A 54 -9.46 -8.48 -12.47
CA ARG A 54 -9.15 -7.12 -12.00
C ARG A 54 -7.79 -7.05 -11.32
N ILE A 55 -7.47 -8.02 -10.46
CA ILE A 55 -6.17 -8.10 -9.79
C ILE A 55 -5.05 -8.31 -10.80
N ASN A 56 -5.22 -9.21 -11.77
CA ASN A 56 -4.23 -9.42 -12.82
C ASN A 56 -4.01 -8.17 -13.67
N GLY A 57 -5.04 -7.35 -13.87
CA GLY A 57 -4.92 -6.07 -14.57
C GLY A 57 -4.02 -5.05 -13.87
N LEU A 58 -3.77 -5.21 -12.57
CA LEU A 58 -2.87 -4.36 -11.80
C LEU A 58 -1.40 -4.79 -11.88
N ARG A 59 -1.11 -5.93 -12.46
CA ARG A 59 0.28 -6.37 -12.61
C ARG A 59 1.05 -5.43 -13.52
N ALA A 60 2.30 -5.18 -13.15
CA ALA A 60 3.21 -4.38 -13.96
C ALA A 60 3.32 -4.95 -15.39
N ARG A 61 3.27 -4.06 -16.36
CA ARG A 61 3.40 -4.39 -17.78
C ARG A 61 4.71 -3.81 -18.30
N GLY A 62 5.36 -4.54 -19.20
CA GLY A 62 6.63 -4.16 -19.77
C GLY A 62 7.83 -4.67 -18.97
N VAL A 63 9.00 -4.25 -19.38
CA VAL A 63 10.28 -4.63 -18.77
C VAL A 63 10.65 -3.60 -17.72
N ALA A 64 10.93 -4.05 -16.50
CA ALA A 64 11.44 -3.17 -15.45
C ALA A 64 12.86 -2.69 -15.81
N LEU A 65 13.11 -1.39 -15.63
CA LEU A 65 14.45 -0.84 -15.76
C LEU A 65 15.34 -1.32 -14.60
N GLY A 66 16.59 -1.66 -14.90
CA GLY A 66 17.62 -1.84 -13.88
C GLY A 66 17.92 -0.52 -13.16
N TRP A 67 18.49 -0.61 -11.97
CA TRP A 67 18.76 0.58 -11.15
C TRP A 67 19.60 1.65 -11.87
N ASN A 68 20.65 1.22 -12.58
CA ASN A 68 21.51 2.14 -13.31
C ASN A 68 20.78 2.87 -14.46
N ASP A 69 19.90 2.17 -15.16
CA ASP A 69 19.09 2.75 -16.24
C ASP A 69 18.00 3.65 -15.69
N LEU A 70 17.38 3.27 -14.57
CA LEU A 70 16.37 4.07 -13.88
C LEU A 70 16.95 5.43 -13.45
N GLN A 71 18.17 5.45 -12.90
CA GLN A 71 18.82 6.70 -12.49
C GLN A 71 19.03 7.68 -13.63
N LYS A 72 19.15 7.19 -14.87
CA LYS A 72 19.32 7.99 -16.08
C LYS A 72 18.00 8.38 -16.73
N ASP A 73 16.89 7.79 -16.29
CA ASP A 73 15.58 8.03 -16.86
C ASP A 73 15.09 9.43 -16.52
N ALA A 74 14.70 10.19 -17.55
CA ALA A 74 14.30 11.59 -17.39
C ALA A 74 13.04 11.74 -16.53
N ALA A 75 12.06 10.86 -16.68
CA ALA A 75 10.83 10.88 -15.89
C ALA A 75 11.12 10.60 -14.41
N TYR A 76 11.99 9.65 -14.13
CA TYR A 76 12.44 9.35 -12.76
C TYR A 76 13.17 10.53 -12.13
N GLN A 77 14.10 11.16 -12.84
CA GLN A 77 14.81 12.34 -12.35
C GLN A 77 13.87 13.51 -12.08
N SER A 78 12.93 13.77 -12.97
CA SER A 78 11.91 14.80 -12.80
C SER A 78 11.02 14.54 -11.56
N ALA A 79 10.57 13.31 -11.36
CA ALA A 79 9.79 12.93 -10.19
C ALA A 79 10.59 13.14 -8.89
N ARG A 80 11.86 12.75 -8.86
CA ARG A 80 12.73 12.98 -7.70
C ARG A 80 12.88 14.47 -7.37
N GLN A 81 13.09 15.30 -8.39
CA GLN A 81 13.21 16.74 -8.21
C GLN A 81 11.94 17.36 -7.67
N THR A 82 10.77 16.92 -8.15
CA THR A 82 9.46 17.36 -7.67
C THR A 82 9.29 17.03 -6.20
N ILE A 83 9.55 15.79 -5.79
CA ILE A 83 9.47 15.36 -4.38
C ILE A 83 10.43 16.16 -3.51
N ALA A 84 11.68 16.33 -3.94
CA ALA A 84 12.67 17.10 -3.21
C ALA A 84 12.26 18.57 -3.03
N SER A 85 11.62 19.17 -4.02
CA SER A 85 11.07 20.52 -3.93
C SER A 85 9.96 20.63 -2.89
N TYR A 86 9.04 19.67 -2.83
CA TYR A 86 8.00 19.61 -1.82
C TYR A 86 8.57 19.51 -0.40
N ILE A 87 9.56 18.67 -0.20
CA ILE A 87 10.22 18.50 1.10
C ILE A 87 10.89 19.81 1.52
N ARG A 88 11.66 20.43 0.66
CA ARG A 88 12.32 21.72 0.96
C ARG A 88 11.33 22.83 1.29
N ASN A 89 10.23 22.91 0.57
CA ASN A 89 9.18 23.91 0.83
C ASN A 89 8.49 23.67 2.16
N ALA A 90 8.19 22.40 2.51
CA ALA A 90 7.61 22.04 3.80
C ALA A 90 8.56 22.38 4.97
N GLU A 91 9.85 22.12 4.82
CA GLU A 91 10.89 22.49 5.79
C GLU A 91 10.96 23.99 6.02
N LYS A 92 10.92 24.78 4.94
CA LYS A 92 10.92 26.25 5.03
C LYS A 92 9.68 26.80 5.74
N GLN A 93 8.52 26.21 5.49
CA GLN A 93 7.26 26.65 6.11
C GLN A 93 7.17 26.29 7.59
N ASN A 94 7.67 25.12 7.97
CA ASN A 94 7.53 24.58 9.33
C ASN A 94 8.74 24.86 10.23
N GLY A 95 9.84 25.35 9.68
CA GLY A 95 11.09 25.58 10.43
C GLY A 95 11.71 24.30 11.01
N GLN A 96 11.28 23.13 10.55
CA GLN A 96 11.75 21.83 11.01
C GLN A 96 12.03 20.93 9.81
N ALA A 97 13.09 20.11 9.92
CA ALA A 97 13.36 19.05 8.94
C ALA A 97 12.23 18.02 8.99
N VAL A 98 11.67 17.72 7.83
CA VAL A 98 10.71 16.62 7.69
C VAL A 98 11.52 15.33 7.67
N ALA A 99 11.34 14.49 8.70
CA ALA A 99 11.99 13.18 8.75
C ALA A 99 11.49 12.29 7.62
N ASP A 100 12.42 11.61 6.96
CA ASP A 100 12.06 10.58 5.98
C ASP A 100 11.25 9.49 6.68
N PRO A 101 10.03 9.18 6.22
CA PRO A 101 9.22 8.12 6.83
C PRO A 101 9.93 6.77 6.90
N THR A 102 10.81 6.49 5.94
CA THR A 102 11.60 5.26 5.89
C THR A 102 12.63 5.22 7.02
N GLU A 103 13.29 6.34 7.31
CA GLU A 103 14.23 6.41 8.44
C GLU A 103 13.53 6.26 9.79
N VAL A 104 12.34 6.81 9.93
CA VAL A 104 11.55 6.67 11.16
C VAL A 104 11.15 5.22 11.40
N MET A 105 10.81 4.49 10.36
CA MET A 105 10.49 3.06 10.47
C MET A 105 11.69 2.20 10.82
N LEU A 106 12.87 2.49 10.28
CA LEU A 106 14.11 1.74 10.56
C LEU A 106 14.63 1.94 11.98
N LYS A 107 14.38 3.09 12.60
CA LYS A 107 14.80 3.38 13.97
C LYS A 107 13.93 2.74 15.06
N LYS A 108 12.77 2.17 14.69
CA LYS A 108 11.84 1.50 15.63
C LYS A 108 12.07 -0.01 15.76
N HIS A 109 13.04 -0.54 15.07
CA HIS A 109 13.48 -1.94 15.11
C HIS A 109 14.95 -1.94 15.49
#